data_a8d3b2152f7a04ed1cb2e3643a8703d7
#
_entry.id   a8d3b2152f7a04ed1cb2e3643a8703d7
#
_cell.length_a   1.000
_cell.length_b   1.000
_cell.length_c   1.000
_cell.angle_alpha   90.00
_cell.angle_beta   90.00
_cell.angle_gamma   90.00
#
_symmetry.space_group_name_H-M   'P 1'
#
loop_
_entity.id
_entity.type
_entity.pdbx_description
1 polymer ?
#
loop_
_entity_poly.entity_id
_entity_poly.type
_entity_poly.pdbx_seq_one_letter_code
_entity_poly.pdbx_strand_id
1 'polypeptide(L)'
;NSLNIPAVKVLQAIGVQTAQRYLRSVGIELDERDANLSLALGSMTYGTSPMQMAAAYAPFANGGTYYAPYFIERITDRDGNVIYERETTGTRVLSAQSAYLMTSLLKTVISSGTGTRLSSAGTPVAGKTGTVNESGGGNRDVWMAAYTPELSTAVWMGYDEPDAAHRLPNRVSGGTNPASLARNFLRAWYTGRKKPDFTKPKGIVSADIDKKAIEWRGEPMLATSLTPSAYRLNEVFLDGTQPKKKSDVWNAPASAKSFSVSHSDDGQPLLVIQASDAAVYRVQRDAAGESFILTELRAAAGETLYYTDNRAQPGVTYTYRVIPVHAELLDNGILLEGTQSVQVARVEKPSALSRWFSGLFAPKPEEKQEEELPASIFAP
;
A
#
# COMPACT_ATOMS: atom_id res chain seq x y z
N ASN A 1 0.11 6.77 7.65
CA ASN A 1 0.48 6.03 8.85
C ASN A 1 1.69 6.69 9.51
N SER A 2 1.69 6.86 10.81
CA SER A 2 2.80 7.48 11.56
C SER A 2 3.87 6.42 11.90
N LEU A 3 4.63 5.97 10.89
CA LEU A 3 5.64 4.91 11.04
C LEU A 3 7.01 5.50 11.42
N ASN A 4 7.58 5.02 12.52
CA ASN A 4 8.84 5.54 13.06
C ASN A 4 10.04 5.18 12.17
N ILE A 5 10.17 3.92 11.76
CA ILE A 5 11.34 3.44 11.01
C ILE A 5 11.57 4.22 9.70
N PRO A 6 10.56 4.45 8.84
CA PRO A 6 10.76 5.27 7.64
C PRO A 6 11.18 6.71 7.96
N ALA A 7 10.59 7.34 9.00
CA ALA A 7 10.93 8.71 9.40
C ALA A 7 12.41 8.81 9.82
N VAL A 8 12.88 7.86 10.66
CA VAL A 8 14.29 7.81 11.11
C VAL A 8 15.23 7.54 9.93
N LYS A 9 14.89 6.63 9.00
CA LYS A 9 15.69 6.36 7.81
C LYS A 9 15.82 7.60 6.90
N VAL A 10 14.73 8.36 6.74
CA VAL A 10 14.76 9.62 5.97
C VAL A 10 15.67 10.63 6.65
N LEU A 11 15.55 10.84 7.97
CA LEU A 11 16.43 11.75 8.71
C LEU A 11 17.90 11.34 8.61
N GLN A 12 18.18 10.03 8.72
CA GLN A 12 19.53 9.50 8.56
C GLN A 12 20.09 9.80 7.16
N ALA A 13 19.27 9.65 6.12
CA ALA A 13 19.68 9.88 4.73
C ALA A 13 19.97 11.37 4.42
N ILE A 14 19.16 12.30 4.94
CA ILE A 14 19.35 13.74 4.72
C ILE A 14 20.35 14.38 5.70
N GLY A 15 20.63 13.70 6.81
CA GLY A 15 21.49 14.18 7.90
C GLY A 15 20.77 15.07 8.91
N VAL A 16 21.05 14.83 10.21
CA VAL A 16 20.43 15.53 11.35
C VAL A 16 20.65 17.05 11.25
N GLN A 17 21.85 17.49 10.89
CA GLN A 17 22.17 18.92 10.75
C GLN A 17 21.31 19.61 9.68
N THR A 18 20.99 18.91 8.57
CA THR A 18 20.11 19.45 7.54
C THR A 18 18.70 19.67 8.10
N ALA A 19 18.17 18.69 8.83
CA ALA A 19 16.86 18.81 9.48
C ALA A 19 16.83 19.93 10.51
N GLN A 20 17.88 20.06 11.34
CA GLN A 20 17.99 21.14 12.32
C GLN A 20 17.98 22.52 11.67
N ARG A 21 18.69 22.71 10.53
CA ARG A 21 18.64 23.98 9.78
C ARG A 21 17.23 24.34 9.33
N TYR A 22 16.49 23.35 8.79
CA TYR A 22 15.10 23.58 8.37
C TYR A 22 14.19 23.88 9.55
N LEU A 23 14.30 23.17 10.66
CA LEU A 23 13.50 23.43 11.86
C LEU A 23 13.75 24.84 12.40
N ARG A 24 15.00 25.26 12.49
CA ARG A 24 15.33 26.63 12.91
C ARG A 24 14.81 27.68 11.92
N SER A 25 14.83 27.39 10.61
CA SER A 25 14.31 28.33 9.61
C SER A 25 12.81 28.57 9.70
N VAL A 26 12.06 27.67 10.36
CA VAL A 26 10.62 27.79 10.64
C VAL A 26 10.34 28.12 12.12
N GLY A 27 11.32 28.66 12.85
CA GLY A 27 11.15 29.16 14.20
C GLY A 27 11.08 28.09 15.30
N ILE A 28 11.50 26.85 15.02
CA ILE A 28 11.64 25.81 16.04
C ILE A 28 13.05 25.90 16.63
N GLU A 29 13.11 26.23 17.92
CA GLU A 29 14.36 26.26 18.67
C GLU A 29 14.77 24.84 19.08
N LEU A 30 16.05 24.53 18.95
CA LEU A 30 16.63 23.23 19.22
C LEU A 30 17.83 23.38 20.15
N ASP A 31 17.91 22.48 21.14
CA ASP A 31 19.08 22.30 21.99
C ASP A 31 20.18 21.50 21.25
N GLU A 32 21.41 21.57 21.73
CA GLU A 32 22.52 20.77 21.19
C GLU A 32 22.26 19.26 21.34
N ARG A 33 21.59 18.85 22.42
CA ARG A 33 21.20 17.47 22.71
C ARG A 33 20.18 16.90 21.69
N ASP A 34 19.50 17.76 20.94
CA ASP A 34 18.56 17.36 19.89
C ASP A 34 19.25 16.93 18.58
N ALA A 35 20.61 16.97 18.53
CA ALA A 35 21.39 16.55 17.39
C ALA A 35 21.47 15.01 17.27
N ASN A 36 20.35 14.33 17.26
CA ASN A 36 20.28 12.87 17.18
C ASN A 36 19.06 12.40 16.35
N LEU A 37 19.00 11.10 16.04
CA LEU A 37 17.96 10.52 15.18
C LEU A 37 16.54 10.51 15.80
N SER A 38 16.41 10.65 17.12
CA SER A 38 15.09 10.73 17.75
C SER A 38 14.32 12.01 17.38
N LEU A 39 15.04 13.03 16.87
CA LEU A 39 14.44 14.23 16.31
C LEU A 39 13.45 13.93 15.17
N ALA A 40 13.66 12.83 14.40
CA ALA A 40 12.70 12.36 13.40
C ALA A 40 11.33 12.03 13.96
N LEU A 41 11.24 11.73 15.24
CA LEU A 41 10.02 11.37 15.96
C LEU A 41 9.44 12.53 16.77
N GLY A 42 10.07 13.72 16.70
CA GLY A 42 9.65 14.89 17.43
C GLY A 42 10.20 14.96 18.85
N SER A 43 11.21 14.14 19.19
CA SER A 43 11.88 14.19 20.49
C SER A 43 12.77 15.42 20.56
N MET A 44 12.39 16.40 21.34
CA MET A 44 13.11 17.65 21.58
C MET A 44 13.26 17.88 23.09
N THR A 45 14.42 18.39 23.50
CA THR A 45 14.78 18.59 24.91
C THR A 45 13.78 19.51 25.64
N TYR A 46 13.42 20.62 25.02
CA TYR A 46 12.47 21.58 25.59
C TYR A 46 11.10 21.59 24.90
N GLY A 47 10.92 20.72 23.87
CA GLY A 47 9.68 20.69 23.11
C GLY A 47 9.45 21.93 22.26
N THR A 48 8.17 22.25 21.99
CA THR A 48 7.74 23.43 21.23
C THR A 48 6.36 23.89 21.71
N SER A 49 6.00 25.12 21.41
CA SER A 49 4.67 25.67 21.75
C SER A 49 3.67 25.46 20.60
N PRO A 50 2.34 25.45 20.89
CA PRO A 50 1.31 25.45 19.84
C PRO A 50 1.47 26.62 18.84
N MET A 51 1.88 27.78 19.30
CA MET A 51 2.13 28.93 18.43
C MET A 51 3.28 28.68 17.45
N GLN A 52 4.40 28.19 17.93
CA GLN A 52 5.55 27.83 17.08
C GLN A 52 5.18 26.73 16.10
N MET A 53 4.47 25.70 16.55
CA MET A 53 4.03 24.59 15.68
C MET A 53 3.08 25.08 14.60
N ALA A 54 2.10 25.93 14.90
CA ALA A 54 1.20 26.52 13.90
C ALA A 54 1.95 27.38 12.90
N ALA A 55 2.92 28.18 13.35
CA ALA A 55 3.78 29.00 12.49
C ALA A 55 4.68 28.12 11.58
N ALA A 56 5.24 27.02 12.10
CA ALA A 56 6.09 26.08 11.35
C ALA A 56 5.34 25.33 10.25
N TYR A 57 4.03 25.10 10.40
CA TYR A 57 3.17 24.47 9.37
C TYR A 57 2.64 25.45 8.33
N ALA A 58 2.59 26.75 8.61
CA ALA A 58 2.10 27.79 7.69
C ALA A 58 2.82 27.83 6.33
N PRO A 59 4.16 27.58 6.21
CA PRO A 59 4.86 27.52 4.93
C PRO A 59 4.29 26.47 3.96
N PHE A 60 3.75 25.37 4.45
CA PHE A 60 3.12 24.36 3.58
C PHE A 60 1.82 24.90 2.93
N ALA A 61 1.09 25.76 3.64
CA ALA A 61 -0.16 26.35 3.17
C ALA A 61 0.08 27.47 2.12
N ASN A 62 1.12 28.27 2.32
CA ASN A 62 1.35 29.51 1.57
C ASN A 62 2.42 29.41 0.47
N GLY A 63 2.83 28.19 0.11
CA GLY A 63 3.83 27.95 -0.95
C GLY A 63 5.28 28.15 -0.52
N GLY A 64 5.58 28.07 0.77
CA GLY A 64 6.94 27.93 1.30
C GLY A 64 7.53 29.15 1.99
N THR A 65 6.72 30.13 2.41
CA THR A 65 7.19 31.32 3.12
C THR A 65 6.86 31.26 4.61
N TYR A 66 7.86 31.38 5.45
CA TYR A 66 7.71 31.48 6.89
C TYR A 66 7.54 32.92 7.34
N TYR A 67 6.59 33.15 8.24
CA TYR A 67 6.39 34.40 8.96
C TYR A 67 6.49 34.12 10.46
N ALA A 68 7.33 34.87 11.16
CA ALA A 68 7.43 34.75 12.61
C ALA A 68 6.10 35.14 13.26
N PRO A 69 5.54 34.30 14.16
CA PRO A 69 4.27 34.59 14.80
C PRO A 69 4.35 35.81 15.74
N TYR A 70 3.23 36.52 15.91
CA TYR A 70 3.11 37.68 16.76
C TYR A 70 1.70 37.83 17.31
N PHE A 71 1.56 38.62 18.37
CA PHE A 71 0.26 38.97 18.97
C PHE A 71 -0.08 40.46 18.80
N ILE A 72 0.92 41.32 18.65
CA ILE A 72 0.75 42.77 18.56
C ILE A 72 1.11 43.19 17.14
N GLU A 73 0.11 43.70 16.42
CA GLU A 73 0.27 44.22 15.06
C GLU A 73 0.61 45.70 15.08
N ARG A 74 -0.10 46.50 15.91
CA ARG A 74 0.04 47.92 15.99
C ARG A 74 -0.24 48.44 17.41
N ILE A 75 0.52 49.43 17.85
CA ILE A 75 0.26 50.21 19.08
C ILE A 75 0.12 51.68 18.68
N THR A 76 -0.94 52.32 19.12
CA THR A 76 -1.16 53.78 18.93
C THR A 76 -1.27 54.48 20.27
N ASP A 77 -0.92 55.78 20.31
CA ASP A 77 -1.18 56.66 21.45
C ASP A 77 -2.67 57.08 21.51
N ARG A 78 -3.00 57.97 22.46
CA ARG A 78 -4.38 58.47 22.64
C ARG A 78 -4.85 59.33 21.48
N ASP A 79 -3.91 59.91 20.73
CA ASP A 79 -4.18 60.82 19.62
C ASP A 79 -4.22 60.08 18.29
N GLY A 80 -4.01 58.77 18.31
CA GLY A 80 -4.04 57.90 17.13
C GLY A 80 -2.69 57.80 16.41
N ASN A 81 -1.64 58.39 16.93
CA ASN A 81 -0.31 58.26 16.33
C ASN A 81 0.25 56.84 16.55
N VAL A 82 0.87 56.30 15.51
CA VAL A 82 1.46 54.96 15.55
C VAL A 82 2.75 55.02 16.36
N ILE A 83 2.78 54.33 17.51
CA ILE A 83 3.99 54.15 18.35
C ILE A 83 4.77 52.95 17.87
N TYR A 84 4.08 51.89 17.42
CA TYR A 84 4.64 50.65 16.94
C TYR A 84 3.76 50.07 15.82
N GLU A 85 4.36 49.67 14.75
CA GLU A 85 3.76 48.86 13.69
C GLU A 85 4.72 47.77 13.28
N ARG A 86 4.20 46.54 13.27
CA ARG A 86 5.03 45.39 12.89
C ARG A 86 5.30 45.40 11.40
N GLU A 87 6.56 45.29 11.03
CA GLU A 87 6.96 44.91 9.69
C GLU A 87 6.75 43.41 9.48
N THR A 88 5.90 43.06 8.54
CA THR A 88 5.63 41.66 8.18
C THR A 88 6.51 41.25 7.03
N THR A 89 7.73 40.80 7.34
CA THR A 89 8.67 40.24 6.35
C THR A 89 8.64 38.71 6.41
N GLY A 90 8.34 38.06 5.27
CA GLY A 90 8.37 36.62 5.15
C GLY A 90 9.71 36.10 4.62
N THR A 91 10.18 35.00 5.17
CA THR A 91 11.39 34.32 4.70
C THR A 91 11.01 33.06 3.92
N ARG A 92 11.49 32.94 2.69
CA ARG A 92 11.26 31.71 1.91
C ARG A 92 12.13 30.58 2.46
N VAL A 93 11.49 29.53 2.94
CA VAL A 93 12.12 28.35 3.56
C VAL A 93 11.98 27.09 2.71
N LEU A 94 10.95 27.04 1.84
CA LEU A 94 10.69 25.92 0.92
C LEU A 94 10.37 26.45 -0.48
N SER A 95 10.59 25.63 -1.49
CA SER A 95 9.98 25.87 -2.80
C SER A 95 8.47 25.62 -2.75
N ALA A 96 7.70 26.26 -3.64
CA ALA A 96 6.26 26.00 -3.74
C ALA A 96 5.96 24.52 -4.07
N GLN A 97 6.84 23.90 -4.85
CA GLN A 97 6.72 22.48 -5.19
C GLN A 97 6.91 21.59 -3.96
N SER A 98 7.95 21.82 -3.15
CA SER A 98 8.19 21.07 -1.91
C SER A 98 7.05 21.25 -0.90
N ALA A 99 6.54 22.47 -0.75
CA ALA A 99 5.37 22.75 0.09
C ALA A 99 4.13 21.98 -0.38
N TYR A 100 3.87 21.94 -1.69
CA TYR A 100 2.75 21.21 -2.25
C TYR A 100 2.89 19.69 -2.14
N LEU A 101 4.08 19.13 -2.38
CA LEU A 101 4.35 17.69 -2.20
C LEU A 101 4.12 17.27 -0.73
N MET A 102 4.61 18.08 0.22
CA MET A 102 4.33 17.84 1.64
C MET A 102 2.84 17.95 1.94
N THR A 103 2.15 18.93 1.39
CA THR A 103 0.69 19.06 1.54
C THR A 103 -0.06 17.85 1.01
N SER A 104 0.35 17.30 -0.14
CA SER A 104 -0.24 16.06 -0.68
C SER A 104 -0.09 14.89 0.29
N LEU A 105 1.11 14.68 0.85
CA LEU A 105 1.35 13.66 1.87
C LEU A 105 0.50 13.88 3.14
N LEU A 106 0.38 15.13 3.60
CA LEU A 106 -0.37 15.48 4.81
C LEU A 106 -1.89 15.46 4.59
N LYS A 107 -2.39 15.64 3.37
CA LYS A 107 -3.80 15.37 3.01
C LYS A 107 -4.13 13.88 3.17
N THR A 108 -3.22 12.98 2.84
CA THR A 108 -3.41 11.53 3.02
C THR A 108 -3.54 11.15 4.50
N VAL A 109 -2.86 11.86 5.42
CA VAL A 109 -3.05 11.66 6.87
C VAL A 109 -4.49 11.91 7.30
N ILE A 110 -5.16 12.87 6.65
CA ILE A 110 -6.54 13.24 6.95
C ILE A 110 -7.55 12.32 6.24
N SER A 111 -7.29 11.93 4.98
CA SER A 111 -8.23 11.11 4.21
C SER A 111 -8.26 9.65 4.65
N SER A 112 -7.12 9.08 5.02
CA SER A 112 -6.97 7.64 5.30
C SER A 112 -5.95 7.28 6.38
N GLY A 113 -5.37 8.30 7.08
CA GLY A 113 -4.36 8.12 8.11
C GLY A 113 -4.87 8.37 9.52
N THR A 114 -3.94 8.79 10.39
CA THR A 114 -4.21 9.00 11.83
C THR A 114 -5.06 10.23 12.15
N GLY A 115 -5.26 11.12 11.17
CA GLY A 115 -6.02 12.38 11.33
C GLY A 115 -7.44 12.35 10.75
N THR A 116 -8.04 11.20 10.50
CA THR A 116 -9.33 11.03 9.80
C THR A 116 -10.50 11.78 10.44
N ARG A 117 -10.45 12.14 11.72
CA ARG A 117 -11.47 13.00 12.34
C ARG A 117 -11.58 14.38 11.70
N LEU A 118 -10.52 14.88 11.06
CA LEU A 118 -10.56 16.14 10.32
C LEU A 118 -11.16 16.00 8.92
N SER A 119 -11.39 14.80 8.38
CA SER A 119 -12.01 14.61 7.06
C SER A 119 -13.40 15.26 6.98
N SER A 120 -14.09 15.38 8.11
CA SER A 120 -15.38 16.05 8.24
C SER A 120 -15.28 17.55 8.63
N ALA A 121 -14.13 18.20 8.49
CA ALA A 121 -13.96 19.64 8.72
C ALA A 121 -14.77 20.51 7.74
N GLY A 122 -15.19 19.93 6.61
CA GLY A 122 -15.98 20.61 5.59
C GLY A 122 -15.20 21.59 4.73
N THR A 123 -13.88 21.50 4.73
CA THR A 123 -12.93 22.27 3.91
C THR A 123 -11.73 21.39 3.59
N PRO A 124 -11.00 21.62 2.48
CA PRO A 124 -9.71 20.97 2.24
C PRO A 124 -8.74 21.26 3.39
N VAL A 125 -8.20 20.21 3.99
CA VAL A 125 -7.30 20.30 5.13
C VAL A 125 -6.18 19.26 5.01
N ALA A 126 -4.98 19.65 5.43
CA ALA A 126 -3.81 18.79 5.59
C ALA A 126 -3.31 18.89 7.03
N GLY A 127 -2.62 17.87 7.52
CA GLY A 127 -2.15 17.91 8.91
C GLY A 127 -1.48 16.63 9.38
N LYS A 128 -0.96 16.67 10.60
CA LYS A 128 -0.26 15.56 11.24
C LYS A 128 -0.63 15.47 12.72
N THR A 129 -0.86 14.25 13.18
CA THR A 129 -1.03 13.93 14.60
C THR A 129 0.31 13.67 15.28
N GLY A 130 0.43 14.04 16.53
CA GLY A 130 1.52 13.63 17.43
C GLY A 130 0.96 12.91 18.64
N THR A 131 1.68 11.92 19.14
CA THR A 131 1.35 11.20 20.38
C THR A 131 2.63 10.73 21.01
N VAL A 132 2.88 11.15 22.23
CA VAL A 132 4.00 10.71 23.04
C VAL A 132 3.47 9.80 24.15
N ASN A 133 3.86 8.53 24.10
CA ASN A 133 3.48 7.55 25.10
C ASN A 133 4.28 7.78 26.40
N GLU A 134 3.67 7.46 27.54
CA GLU A 134 4.31 7.47 28.84
C GLU A 134 4.63 6.05 29.30
N SER A 135 5.79 5.87 29.94
CA SER A 135 6.16 4.61 30.56
C SER A 135 5.16 4.25 31.67
N GLY A 136 4.66 3.01 31.67
CA GLY A 136 3.60 2.58 32.61
C GLY A 136 2.17 2.82 32.13
N GLY A 137 2.00 3.20 30.83
CA GLY A 137 0.72 3.36 30.15
C GLY A 137 0.18 4.79 30.17
N GLY A 138 -0.70 5.09 29.23
CA GLY A 138 -1.18 6.44 28.97
C GLY A 138 -0.29 7.22 27.99
N ASN A 139 -0.63 8.47 27.77
CA ASN A 139 0.11 9.37 26.91
C ASN A 139 0.56 10.61 27.71
N ARG A 140 1.79 11.01 27.50
CA ARG A 140 2.38 12.20 28.08
C ARG A 140 1.74 13.46 27.53
N ASP A 141 1.73 13.56 26.18
CA ASP A 141 1.09 14.64 25.45
C ASP A 141 0.67 14.21 24.05
N VAL A 142 -0.29 14.93 23.49
CA VAL A 142 -0.86 14.64 22.19
C VAL A 142 -1.08 15.92 21.38
N TRP A 143 -0.87 15.84 20.07
CA TRP A 143 -0.87 16.97 19.17
C TRP A 143 -1.74 16.75 17.92
N MET A 144 -2.32 17.82 17.44
CA MET A 144 -2.82 17.92 16.08
C MET A 144 -2.37 19.25 15.48
N ALA A 145 -1.45 19.19 14.51
CA ALA A 145 -1.14 20.32 13.63
C ALA A 145 -1.90 20.16 12.34
N ALA A 146 -2.68 21.17 11.96
CA ALA A 146 -3.51 21.15 10.77
C ALA A 146 -3.55 22.51 10.07
N TYR A 147 -3.70 22.51 8.77
CA TYR A 147 -3.79 23.74 8.01
C TYR A 147 -4.70 23.59 6.79
N THR A 148 -5.24 24.71 6.38
CA THR A 148 -5.96 24.95 5.13
C THR A 148 -5.13 25.93 4.30
N PRO A 149 -5.53 26.31 3.07
CA PRO A 149 -4.84 27.37 2.33
C PRO A 149 -4.79 28.73 3.05
N GLU A 150 -5.67 28.98 4.01
CA GLU A 150 -5.81 30.29 4.69
C GLU A 150 -5.42 30.28 6.17
N LEU A 151 -5.45 29.11 6.81
CA LEU A 151 -5.22 28.98 8.25
C LEU A 151 -4.23 27.87 8.57
N SER A 152 -3.41 28.11 9.59
CA SER A 152 -2.63 27.07 10.25
C SER A 152 -3.01 27.01 11.73
N THR A 153 -3.21 25.81 12.25
CA THR A 153 -3.64 25.56 13.63
C THR A 153 -2.79 24.47 14.27
N ALA A 154 -2.55 24.61 15.56
CA ALA A 154 -1.97 23.54 16.36
C ALA A 154 -2.74 23.39 17.67
N VAL A 155 -3.09 22.18 18.02
CA VAL A 155 -3.76 21.82 19.26
C VAL A 155 -2.87 20.88 20.03
N TRP A 156 -2.56 21.23 21.26
CA TRP A 156 -1.83 20.42 22.22
C TRP A 156 -2.73 20.07 23.40
N MET A 157 -2.58 18.88 23.91
CA MET A 157 -3.17 18.45 25.17
C MET A 157 -2.15 17.61 25.91
N GLY A 158 -1.96 17.92 27.19
CA GLY A 158 -0.97 17.28 28.06
C GLY A 158 -0.97 17.91 29.43
N TYR A 159 0.02 17.57 30.20
CA TYR A 159 0.34 18.18 31.49
C TYR A 159 1.71 18.84 31.40
N ASP A 160 1.89 19.99 32.05
CA ASP A 160 3.16 20.72 32.05
C ASP A 160 4.28 19.89 32.69
N GLU A 161 3.96 19.17 33.74
CA GLU A 161 4.83 18.21 34.43
C GLU A 161 4.19 16.81 34.44
N PRO A 162 4.44 16.00 33.43
CA PRO A 162 3.87 14.66 33.33
C PRO A 162 4.54 13.70 34.33
N ASP A 163 3.72 12.94 35.06
CA ASP A 163 4.13 11.86 35.93
C ASP A 163 3.12 10.70 35.90
N ALA A 164 3.24 9.75 36.80
CA ALA A 164 2.33 8.60 36.87
C ALA A 164 0.86 8.99 37.10
N ALA A 165 0.58 10.11 37.79
CA ALA A 165 -0.75 10.63 38.10
C ALA A 165 -1.21 11.65 37.03
N HIS A 166 -0.28 12.41 36.44
CA HIS A 166 -0.53 13.47 35.45
C HIS A 166 -0.20 13.00 34.07
N ARG A 167 -1.03 12.11 33.51
CA ARG A 167 -0.94 11.57 32.14
C ARG A 167 -2.31 11.42 31.52
N LEU A 168 -2.34 11.50 30.19
CA LEU A 168 -3.58 11.32 29.43
C LEU A 168 -3.89 9.81 29.31
N PRO A 169 -5.16 9.41 29.37
CA PRO A 169 -5.56 8.02 29.11
C PRO A 169 -5.13 7.55 27.71
N ASN A 170 -4.88 6.24 27.53
CA ASN A 170 -4.51 5.64 26.24
C ASN A 170 -5.48 5.96 25.09
N ARG A 171 -6.79 6.16 25.40
CA ARG A 171 -7.82 6.53 24.42
C ARG A 171 -7.67 7.95 23.87
N VAL A 172 -6.87 8.82 24.50
CA VAL A 172 -6.62 10.19 24.09
C VAL A 172 -5.34 10.23 23.28
N SER A 173 -5.45 10.39 21.98
CA SER A 173 -4.32 10.49 21.03
C SER A 173 -4.45 11.74 20.19
N GLY A 174 -3.43 12.10 19.42
CA GLY A 174 -3.48 13.23 18.49
C GLY A 174 -4.65 13.16 17.50
N GLY A 175 -5.03 11.95 17.09
CA GLY A 175 -6.16 11.71 16.18
C GLY A 175 -7.54 11.73 16.87
N THR A 176 -7.64 11.92 18.17
CA THR A 176 -8.91 11.93 18.94
C THR A 176 -9.30 13.35 19.38
N ASN A 177 -9.01 13.71 20.60
CA ASN A 177 -9.45 14.98 21.20
C ASN A 177 -8.84 16.22 20.50
N PRO A 178 -7.51 16.32 20.27
CA PRO A 178 -6.94 17.45 19.54
C PRO A 178 -7.48 17.58 18.12
N ALA A 179 -7.61 16.44 17.39
CA ALA A 179 -8.18 16.44 16.07
C ALA A 179 -9.66 16.89 16.06
N SER A 180 -10.45 16.49 17.08
CA SER A 180 -11.84 16.92 17.22
C SER A 180 -11.94 18.42 17.48
N LEU A 181 -11.07 18.98 18.30
CA LEU A 181 -11.03 20.42 18.58
C LEU A 181 -10.66 21.23 17.33
N ALA A 182 -9.58 20.83 16.63
CA ALA A 182 -9.16 21.44 15.38
C ALA A 182 -10.27 21.38 14.32
N ARG A 183 -10.95 20.23 14.16
CA ARG A 183 -12.10 20.08 13.28
C ARG A 183 -13.23 21.08 13.60
N ASN A 184 -13.61 21.15 14.87
CA ASN A 184 -14.71 22.03 15.29
C ASN A 184 -14.36 23.50 15.06
N PHE A 185 -13.12 23.90 15.35
CA PHE A 185 -12.63 25.25 15.04
C PHE A 185 -12.70 25.55 13.54
N LEU A 186 -12.16 24.66 12.67
CA LEU A 186 -12.18 24.85 11.23
C LEU A 186 -13.63 24.90 10.67
N ARG A 187 -14.53 24.05 11.17
CA ARG A 187 -15.94 24.09 10.77
C ARG A 187 -16.59 25.43 11.14
N ALA A 188 -16.36 25.90 12.36
CA ALA A 188 -16.90 27.19 12.78
C ALA A 188 -16.34 28.34 11.92
N TRP A 189 -15.04 28.35 11.66
CA TRP A 189 -14.39 29.36 10.83
C TRP A 189 -14.97 29.41 9.41
N TYR A 190 -15.15 28.23 8.78
CA TYR A 190 -15.63 28.14 7.40
C TYR A 190 -17.16 28.15 7.25
N THR A 191 -17.93 28.35 8.33
CA THR A 191 -19.36 28.55 8.23
C THR A 191 -19.66 29.86 7.52
N GLY A 192 -20.36 29.77 6.38
CA GLY A 192 -20.68 30.93 5.54
C GLY A 192 -19.49 31.53 4.77
N ARG A 193 -18.31 30.91 4.83
CA ARG A 193 -17.11 31.38 4.13
C ARG A 193 -16.77 30.50 2.92
N LYS A 194 -16.04 31.07 1.96
CA LYS A 194 -15.45 30.33 0.85
C LYS A 194 -14.44 29.31 1.39
N LYS A 195 -14.34 28.16 0.73
CA LYS A 195 -13.47 27.04 1.09
C LYS A 195 -12.47 26.80 -0.04
N PRO A 196 -11.33 27.52 -0.07
CA PRO A 196 -10.34 27.34 -1.12
C PRO A 196 -9.68 25.98 -1.02
N ASP A 197 -9.25 25.42 -2.15
CA ASP A 197 -8.37 24.25 -2.19
C ASP A 197 -6.91 24.67 -2.35
N PHE A 198 -6.00 23.76 -2.06
CA PHE A 198 -4.56 23.96 -2.24
C PHE A 198 -4.20 24.06 -3.73
N THR A 199 -3.54 25.15 -4.11
CA THR A 199 -3.18 25.38 -5.50
C THR A 199 -1.95 24.58 -5.88
N LYS A 200 -2.08 23.77 -6.93
CA LYS A 200 -0.96 23.00 -7.52
C LYS A 200 -0.03 23.95 -8.27
N PRO A 201 1.25 24.08 -7.87
CA PRO A 201 2.18 24.98 -8.54
C PRO A 201 2.69 24.39 -9.86
N LYS A 202 3.27 25.24 -10.71
CA LYS A 202 3.99 24.78 -11.92
C LYS A 202 5.15 23.85 -11.52
N GLY A 203 5.41 22.85 -12.37
CA GLY A 203 6.49 21.86 -12.13
C GLY A 203 6.07 20.71 -11.20
N ILE A 204 4.76 20.58 -10.90
CA ILE A 204 4.19 19.37 -10.29
C ILE A 204 3.35 18.63 -11.33
N VAL A 205 3.66 17.37 -11.55
CA VAL A 205 2.92 16.45 -12.41
C VAL A 205 2.23 15.36 -11.61
N SER A 206 1.19 14.75 -12.16
CA SER A 206 0.52 13.60 -11.57
C SER A 206 0.76 12.37 -12.44
N ALA A 207 0.89 11.21 -11.82
CA ALA A 207 1.00 9.94 -12.52
C ALA A 207 0.25 8.85 -11.75
N ASP A 208 -0.35 7.92 -12.49
CA ASP A 208 -0.95 6.73 -11.90
C ASP A 208 0.14 5.67 -11.68
N ILE A 209 0.29 5.25 -10.44
CA ILE A 209 1.27 4.28 -9.97
C ILE A 209 0.58 2.96 -9.67
N ASP A 210 1.26 1.87 -9.99
CA ASP A 210 0.82 0.52 -9.63
C ASP A 210 1.29 0.17 -8.22
N LYS A 211 0.33 0.02 -7.29
CA LYS A 211 0.61 -0.37 -5.89
C LYS A 211 1.24 -1.76 -5.79
N LYS A 212 0.81 -2.68 -6.66
CA LYS A 212 1.32 -4.06 -6.64
C LYS A 212 2.77 -4.11 -7.09
N ALA A 213 3.17 -3.25 -8.04
CA ALA A 213 4.56 -3.12 -8.45
C ALA A 213 5.44 -2.62 -7.28
N ILE A 214 4.99 -1.66 -6.48
CA ILE A 214 5.72 -1.23 -5.27
C ILE A 214 5.90 -2.40 -4.30
N GLU A 215 4.82 -3.18 -4.08
CA GLU A 215 4.83 -4.32 -3.16
C GLU A 215 5.79 -5.44 -3.62
N TRP A 216 5.78 -5.77 -4.90
CA TRP A 216 6.48 -6.94 -5.43
C TRP A 216 7.86 -6.65 -6.03
N ARG A 217 8.04 -5.47 -6.63
CA ARG A 217 9.32 -5.06 -7.25
C ARG A 217 10.15 -4.14 -6.36
N GLY A 218 9.55 -3.63 -5.26
CA GLY A 218 10.21 -2.69 -4.35
C GLY A 218 10.43 -1.29 -4.93
N GLU A 219 9.89 -1.00 -6.11
CA GLU A 219 10.03 0.29 -6.79
C GLU A 219 8.69 0.79 -7.35
N PRO A 220 8.44 2.10 -7.39
CA PRO A 220 7.25 2.64 -8.02
C PRO A 220 7.34 2.52 -9.55
N MET A 221 6.27 1.98 -10.16
CA MET A 221 6.13 1.84 -11.61
C MET A 221 4.81 2.44 -12.06
N LEU A 222 4.76 2.96 -13.30
CA LEU A 222 3.54 3.51 -13.87
C LEU A 222 2.48 2.41 -14.06
N ALA A 223 1.26 2.68 -13.65
CA ALA A 223 0.12 1.83 -13.96
C ALA A 223 -0.12 1.79 -15.48
N THR A 224 -0.57 0.64 -15.98
CA THR A 224 -0.92 0.45 -17.40
C THR A 224 -2.43 0.32 -17.56
N SER A 225 -2.92 0.18 -18.81
CA SER A 225 -4.33 -0.13 -19.06
C SER A 225 -4.76 -1.46 -18.39
N LEU A 226 -3.82 -2.36 -18.17
CA LEU A 226 -4.04 -3.67 -17.53
C LEU A 226 -4.12 -3.59 -16.01
N THR A 227 -3.57 -2.54 -15.38
CA THR A 227 -3.61 -2.38 -13.92
C THR A 227 -5.05 -2.15 -13.44
N PRO A 228 -5.62 -3.03 -12.59
CA PRO A 228 -6.96 -2.84 -12.07
C PRO A 228 -7.09 -1.56 -11.23
N SER A 229 -8.27 -0.95 -11.24
CA SER A 229 -8.51 0.33 -10.53
C SER A 229 -8.19 0.27 -9.03
N ALA A 230 -8.43 -0.85 -8.37
CA ALA A 230 -8.11 -1.06 -6.96
C ALA A 230 -6.60 -0.96 -6.64
N TYR A 231 -5.75 -1.19 -7.64
CA TYR A 231 -4.29 -1.13 -7.52
C TYR A 231 -3.68 0.13 -8.13
N ARG A 232 -4.50 1.04 -8.68
CA ARG A 232 -4.04 2.36 -9.15
C ARG A 232 -3.98 3.34 -8.00
N LEU A 233 -2.87 4.06 -7.90
CA LEU A 233 -2.66 5.15 -6.97
C LEU A 233 -2.24 6.38 -7.78
N ASN A 234 -3.07 7.42 -7.77
CA ASN A 234 -2.72 8.70 -8.39
C ASN A 234 -1.82 9.48 -7.43
N GLU A 235 -0.57 9.69 -7.82
CA GLU A 235 0.44 10.38 -7.02
C GLU A 235 0.98 11.61 -7.76
N VAL A 236 1.56 12.52 -6.98
CA VAL A 236 2.16 13.77 -7.47
C VAL A 236 3.68 13.73 -7.33
N PHE A 237 4.36 14.30 -8.32
CA PHE A 237 5.82 14.31 -8.43
C PHE A 237 6.32 15.68 -8.85
N LEU A 238 7.55 16.02 -8.49
CA LEU A 238 8.27 17.07 -9.17
C LEU A 238 8.49 16.62 -10.63
N ASP A 239 8.22 17.51 -11.57
CA ASP A 239 8.36 17.18 -13.00
C ASP A 239 9.77 16.65 -13.31
N GLY A 240 9.83 15.55 -14.05
CA GLY A 240 11.04 14.80 -14.36
C GLY A 240 11.43 13.74 -13.32
N THR A 241 10.81 13.70 -12.13
CA THR A 241 11.10 12.70 -11.07
C THR A 241 10.09 11.56 -11.00
N GLN A 242 8.98 11.64 -11.75
CA GLN A 242 8.00 10.56 -11.82
C GLN A 242 8.61 9.28 -12.41
N PRO A 243 8.13 8.10 -12.01
CA PRO A 243 8.56 6.83 -12.60
C PRO A 243 8.38 6.86 -14.14
N LYS A 244 9.32 6.23 -14.85
CA LYS A 244 9.25 6.08 -16.31
C LYS A 244 8.92 4.66 -16.73
N LYS A 245 9.25 3.69 -15.87
CA LYS A 245 9.03 2.27 -16.11
C LYS A 245 7.55 1.94 -15.92
N LYS A 246 6.96 1.25 -16.88
CA LYS A 246 5.58 0.75 -16.79
C LYS A 246 5.54 -0.57 -16.04
N SER A 247 4.49 -0.80 -15.27
CA SER A 247 4.27 -2.07 -14.56
C SER A 247 4.07 -3.22 -15.56
N ASP A 248 4.73 -4.32 -15.28
CA ASP A 248 4.59 -5.61 -15.96
C ASP A 248 3.77 -6.63 -15.14
N VAL A 249 3.38 -6.27 -13.92
CA VAL A 249 2.71 -7.15 -12.96
C VAL A 249 1.41 -7.76 -13.50
N TRP A 250 0.71 -7.03 -14.38
CA TRP A 250 -0.61 -7.40 -14.92
C TRP A 250 -0.54 -7.91 -16.36
N ASN A 251 0.65 -8.25 -16.83
CA ASN A 251 0.79 -8.87 -18.14
C ASN A 251 0.31 -10.32 -18.07
N ALA A 252 -0.66 -10.67 -18.92
CA ALA A 252 -1.07 -12.06 -19.02
C ALA A 252 0.06 -12.91 -19.62
N PRO A 253 0.31 -14.12 -19.10
CA PRO A 253 1.30 -15.02 -19.67
C PRO A 253 0.98 -15.34 -21.13
N ALA A 254 2.02 -15.51 -21.96
CA ALA A 254 1.83 -15.95 -23.33
C ALA A 254 1.29 -17.38 -23.39
N SER A 255 0.59 -17.71 -24.48
CA SER A 255 0.19 -19.10 -24.77
C SER A 255 1.40 -20.04 -24.73
N ALA A 256 1.18 -21.31 -24.49
CA ALA A 256 2.24 -22.31 -24.60
C ALA A 256 2.94 -22.20 -25.97
N LYS A 257 4.27 -22.29 -25.98
CA LYS A 257 5.06 -22.23 -27.22
C LYS A 257 4.72 -23.37 -28.16
N SER A 258 4.48 -24.54 -27.60
CA SER A 258 3.88 -25.67 -28.29
C SER A 258 3.02 -26.48 -27.33
N PHE A 259 1.97 -27.07 -27.86
CA PHE A 259 1.13 -28.02 -27.15
C PHE A 259 0.72 -29.12 -28.10
N SER A 260 1.00 -30.36 -27.72
CA SER A 260 0.63 -31.54 -28.49
C SER A 260 0.09 -32.64 -27.58
N VAL A 261 -0.73 -33.51 -28.16
CA VAL A 261 -1.21 -34.70 -27.49
C VAL A 261 -0.79 -35.91 -28.32
N SER A 262 -0.05 -36.82 -27.72
CA SER A 262 0.32 -38.12 -28.22
C SER A 262 -0.30 -39.21 -27.37
N HIS A 263 0.11 -40.44 -27.51
CA HIS A 263 -0.33 -41.55 -26.67
C HIS A 263 0.87 -42.13 -25.90
N SER A 264 0.66 -42.48 -24.66
CA SER A 264 1.59 -43.29 -23.86
C SER A 264 1.58 -44.76 -24.34
N ASP A 265 2.52 -45.57 -23.86
CA ASP A 265 2.59 -46.98 -24.18
C ASP A 265 1.31 -47.74 -23.85
N ASP A 266 0.55 -47.28 -22.86
CA ASP A 266 -0.74 -47.83 -22.44
C ASP A 266 -1.92 -47.24 -23.26
N GLY A 267 -1.69 -46.44 -24.29
CA GLY A 267 -2.70 -45.84 -25.14
C GLY A 267 -3.42 -44.63 -24.51
N GLN A 268 -2.98 -44.15 -23.36
CA GLN A 268 -3.54 -42.97 -22.71
C GLN A 268 -3.00 -41.67 -23.35
N PRO A 269 -3.79 -40.58 -23.37
CA PRO A 269 -3.34 -39.29 -23.88
C PRO A 269 -2.15 -38.76 -23.07
N LEU A 270 -1.03 -38.56 -23.73
CA LEU A 270 0.16 -37.91 -23.20
C LEU A 270 0.25 -36.47 -23.76
N LEU A 271 0.05 -35.52 -22.89
CA LEU A 271 0.11 -34.10 -23.18
C LEU A 271 1.54 -33.62 -23.01
N VAL A 272 2.07 -32.96 -24.03
CA VAL A 272 3.41 -32.34 -24.03
C VAL A 272 3.26 -30.84 -24.23
N ILE A 273 3.69 -30.05 -23.25
CA ILE A 273 3.52 -28.63 -23.20
C ILE A 273 4.90 -27.97 -23.11
N GLN A 274 5.26 -27.11 -24.05
CA GLN A 274 6.45 -26.27 -23.91
C GLN A 274 6.04 -24.89 -23.42
N ALA A 275 6.51 -24.52 -22.24
CA ALA A 275 6.23 -23.23 -21.62
C ALA A 275 6.86 -22.08 -22.41
N SER A 276 6.12 -21.01 -22.66
CA SER A 276 6.66 -19.74 -23.19
C SER A 276 7.21 -18.90 -22.06
N ASP A 277 6.42 -18.73 -21.00
CA ASP A 277 6.71 -17.90 -19.84
C ASP A 277 6.81 -18.77 -18.57
N ALA A 278 7.41 -18.22 -17.52
CA ALA A 278 7.28 -18.76 -16.18
C ALA A 278 5.84 -18.57 -15.69
N ALA A 279 5.07 -19.65 -15.64
CA ALA A 279 3.64 -19.61 -15.36
C ALA A 279 3.16 -20.93 -14.72
N VAL A 280 1.90 -20.94 -14.29
CA VAL A 280 1.16 -22.15 -13.98
C VAL A 280 0.34 -22.53 -15.20
N TYR A 281 0.57 -23.71 -15.76
CA TYR A 281 -0.17 -24.23 -16.91
C TYR A 281 -1.31 -25.11 -16.41
N ARG A 282 -2.53 -24.58 -16.48
CA ARG A 282 -3.76 -25.29 -16.12
C ARG A 282 -4.18 -26.17 -17.28
N VAL A 283 -4.25 -27.48 -17.04
CA VAL A 283 -4.69 -28.46 -18.02
C VAL A 283 -6.16 -28.76 -17.80
N GLN A 284 -6.98 -28.56 -18.83
CA GLN A 284 -8.40 -28.86 -18.82
C GLN A 284 -8.73 -29.90 -19.90
N ARG A 285 -9.77 -30.69 -19.62
CA ARG A 285 -10.37 -31.65 -20.55
C ARG A 285 -11.87 -31.36 -20.70
N ASP A 286 -12.32 -31.19 -21.94
CA ASP A 286 -13.72 -31.06 -22.24
C ASP A 286 -14.28 -32.40 -22.70
N ALA A 287 -15.41 -32.80 -22.14
CA ALA A 287 -16.16 -34.01 -22.49
C ALA A 287 -17.66 -33.78 -22.33
N ALA A 288 -18.45 -34.16 -23.33
CA ALA A 288 -19.89 -34.09 -23.29
C ALA A 288 -20.51 -32.74 -22.88
N GLY A 289 -19.81 -31.63 -23.18
CA GLY A 289 -20.25 -30.27 -22.84
C GLY A 289 -19.80 -29.78 -21.45
N GLU A 290 -19.05 -30.59 -20.70
CA GLU A 290 -18.47 -30.21 -19.41
C GLU A 290 -16.95 -30.04 -19.53
N SER A 291 -16.38 -29.13 -18.74
CA SER A 291 -14.95 -28.84 -18.68
C SER A 291 -14.41 -29.18 -17.29
N PHE A 292 -13.35 -29.99 -17.25
CA PHE A 292 -12.74 -30.47 -16.02
C PHE A 292 -11.27 -30.04 -15.95
N ILE A 293 -10.86 -29.41 -14.84
CA ILE A 293 -9.44 -29.17 -14.54
C ILE A 293 -8.81 -30.51 -14.15
N LEU A 294 -7.82 -30.96 -14.91
CA LEU A 294 -7.10 -32.20 -14.64
C LEU A 294 -5.93 -31.97 -13.70
N THR A 295 -5.16 -30.92 -13.94
CA THR A 295 -3.98 -30.56 -13.14
C THR A 295 -3.54 -29.11 -13.38
N GLU A 296 -2.69 -28.61 -12.50
CA GLU A 296 -1.95 -27.37 -12.64
C GLU A 296 -0.45 -27.65 -12.52
N LEU A 297 0.31 -27.29 -13.54
CA LEU A 297 1.73 -27.57 -13.65
C LEU A 297 2.51 -26.25 -13.64
N ARG A 298 3.39 -26.05 -12.68
CA ARG A 298 4.25 -24.87 -12.62
C ARG A 298 5.50 -25.11 -13.47
N ALA A 299 5.85 -24.14 -14.31
CA ALA A 299 7.01 -24.20 -15.18
C ALA A 299 7.80 -22.89 -15.16
N ALA A 300 9.11 -23.02 -15.37
CA ALA A 300 9.97 -21.93 -15.82
C ALA A 300 9.77 -21.65 -17.32
N ALA A 301 10.19 -20.49 -17.80
CA ALA A 301 10.18 -20.18 -19.22
C ALA A 301 11.04 -21.17 -20.02
N GLY A 302 10.48 -21.72 -21.09
CA GLY A 302 11.16 -22.70 -21.95
C GLY A 302 11.15 -24.14 -21.45
N GLU A 303 10.62 -24.41 -20.27
CA GLU A 303 10.52 -25.77 -19.70
C GLU A 303 9.48 -26.61 -20.46
N THR A 304 9.72 -27.93 -20.56
CA THR A 304 8.77 -28.87 -21.17
C THR A 304 8.10 -29.66 -20.05
N LEU A 305 6.76 -29.61 -20.04
CA LEU A 305 5.92 -30.30 -19.10
C LEU A 305 5.26 -31.51 -19.76
N TYR A 306 5.06 -32.55 -18.97
CA TYR A 306 4.40 -33.79 -19.40
C TYR A 306 3.26 -34.11 -18.46
N TYR A 307 2.11 -34.50 -19.01
CA TYR A 307 0.96 -34.95 -18.24
C TYR A 307 0.25 -36.07 -18.96
N THR A 308 0.02 -37.22 -18.31
CA THR A 308 -0.75 -38.35 -18.85
C THR A 308 -2.15 -38.35 -18.23
N ASP A 309 -3.19 -38.32 -19.06
CA ASP A 309 -4.57 -38.38 -18.61
C ASP A 309 -5.02 -39.86 -18.42
N ASN A 310 -4.66 -40.43 -17.28
CA ASN A 310 -5.01 -41.81 -16.92
C ASN A 310 -6.52 -42.04 -16.65
N ARG A 311 -7.33 -40.97 -16.69
CA ARG A 311 -8.80 -41.05 -16.51
C ARG A 311 -9.58 -41.01 -17.85
N ALA A 312 -8.84 -40.89 -18.95
CA ALA A 312 -9.49 -40.88 -20.26
C ALA A 312 -9.99 -42.25 -20.67
N GLN A 313 -11.21 -42.31 -21.23
CA GLN A 313 -11.84 -43.57 -21.61
C GLN A 313 -11.48 -43.99 -23.03
N PRO A 314 -11.12 -45.25 -23.26
CA PRO A 314 -10.77 -45.75 -24.58
C PRO A 314 -11.89 -45.58 -25.62
N GLY A 315 -11.52 -45.06 -26.78
CA GLY A 315 -12.46 -44.83 -27.89
C GLY A 315 -13.20 -43.50 -27.85
N VAL A 316 -13.05 -42.71 -26.78
CA VAL A 316 -13.65 -41.37 -26.64
C VAL A 316 -12.71 -40.29 -27.19
N THR A 317 -13.31 -39.28 -27.80
CA THR A 317 -12.57 -38.09 -28.27
C THR A 317 -12.72 -36.97 -27.26
N TYR A 318 -11.61 -36.37 -26.82
CA TYR A 318 -11.55 -35.27 -25.87
C TYR A 318 -10.93 -34.05 -26.49
N THR A 319 -11.37 -32.86 -26.03
CA THR A 319 -10.68 -31.62 -26.29
C THR A 319 -9.85 -31.26 -25.05
N TYR A 320 -8.55 -31.11 -25.23
CA TYR A 320 -7.63 -30.67 -24.17
C TYR A 320 -7.31 -29.19 -24.36
N ARG A 321 -7.34 -28.44 -23.27
CA ARG A 321 -6.94 -27.02 -23.22
C ARG A 321 -5.81 -26.86 -22.24
N VAL A 322 -4.84 -26.03 -22.61
CA VAL A 322 -3.75 -25.60 -21.75
C VAL A 322 -3.84 -24.09 -21.62
N ILE A 323 -4.09 -23.62 -20.41
CA ILE A 323 -4.28 -22.21 -20.08
C ILE A 323 -3.13 -21.77 -19.19
N PRO A 324 -2.23 -20.88 -19.66
CA PRO A 324 -1.20 -20.32 -18.81
C PRO A 324 -1.83 -19.32 -17.82
N VAL A 325 -1.48 -19.42 -16.55
CA VAL A 325 -1.96 -18.56 -15.46
C VAL A 325 -0.77 -17.86 -14.82
N HIS A 326 -0.90 -16.59 -14.54
CA HIS A 326 0.16 -15.81 -13.92
C HIS A 326 0.47 -16.32 -12.51
N ALA A 327 1.65 -16.91 -12.31
CA ALA A 327 1.99 -17.65 -11.10
C ALA A 327 1.95 -16.79 -9.83
N GLU A 328 2.60 -15.63 -9.83
CA GLU A 328 2.65 -14.74 -8.65
C GLU A 328 1.27 -14.18 -8.27
N LEU A 329 0.41 -13.88 -9.27
CA LEU A 329 -0.95 -13.41 -9.01
C LEU A 329 -1.83 -14.54 -8.45
N LEU A 330 -1.69 -15.75 -9.00
CA LEU A 330 -2.42 -16.94 -8.53
C LEU A 330 -2.08 -17.25 -7.06
N ASP A 331 -0.79 -17.20 -6.68
CA ASP A 331 -0.33 -17.39 -5.30
C ASP A 331 -0.93 -16.37 -4.32
N ASN A 332 -1.37 -15.22 -4.81
CA ASN A 332 -2.06 -14.17 -4.06
C ASN A 332 -3.59 -14.17 -4.24
N GLY A 333 -4.14 -15.24 -4.78
CA GLY A 333 -5.58 -15.40 -4.97
C GLY A 333 -6.18 -14.58 -6.12
N ILE A 334 -5.34 -14.07 -7.04
CA ILE A 334 -5.77 -13.31 -8.21
C ILE A 334 -5.57 -14.16 -9.46
N LEU A 335 -6.66 -14.49 -10.13
CA LEU A 335 -6.62 -15.25 -11.37
C LEU A 335 -6.39 -14.32 -12.56
N LEU A 336 -5.26 -14.49 -13.24
CA LEU A 336 -4.97 -13.83 -14.51
C LEU A 336 -4.53 -14.91 -15.52
N GLU A 337 -5.41 -15.20 -16.46
CA GLU A 337 -5.21 -16.21 -17.49
C GLU A 337 -4.65 -15.59 -18.77
N GLY A 338 -3.75 -16.30 -19.41
CA GLY A 338 -3.28 -16.00 -20.76
C GLY A 338 -4.09 -16.70 -21.83
N THR A 339 -3.60 -16.62 -23.06
CA THR A 339 -4.28 -17.26 -24.20
C THR A 339 -4.12 -18.77 -24.13
N GLN A 340 -5.25 -19.49 -24.20
CA GLN A 340 -5.28 -20.94 -24.19
C GLN A 340 -4.72 -21.56 -25.49
N SER A 341 -4.12 -22.74 -25.39
CA SER A 341 -3.80 -23.65 -26.49
C SER A 341 -4.76 -24.83 -26.45
N VAL A 342 -5.21 -25.30 -27.62
CA VAL A 342 -6.25 -26.34 -27.72
C VAL A 342 -5.78 -27.46 -28.63
N GLN A 343 -5.99 -28.71 -28.20
CA GLN A 343 -5.78 -29.91 -29.01
C GLN A 343 -6.95 -30.89 -28.83
N VAL A 344 -7.22 -31.64 -29.88
CA VAL A 344 -8.26 -32.69 -29.85
C VAL A 344 -7.56 -34.03 -30.04
N ALA A 345 -7.83 -34.97 -29.15
CA ALA A 345 -7.26 -36.29 -29.21
C ALA A 345 -8.32 -37.37 -28.95
N ARG A 346 -8.24 -38.46 -29.72
CA ARG A 346 -9.07 -39.66 -29.49
C ARG A 346 -8.22 -40.66 -28.71
N VAL A 347 -8.75 -41.18 -27.62
CA VAL A 347 -8.05 -42.19 -26.82
C VAL A 347 -8.06 -43.51 -27.61
N GLU A 348 -6.88 -44.09 -27.81
CA GLU A 348 -6.74 -45.32 -28.51
C GLU A 348 -7.27 -46.49 -27.67
N LYS A 349 -7.88 -47.47 -28.32
CA LYS A 349 -8.22 -48.71 -27.65
C LYS A 349 -6.92 -49.54 -27.51
N PRO A 350 -6.60 -50.05 -26.32
CA PRO A 350 -5.47 -50.92 -26.16
C PRO A 350 -5.47 -52.06 -27.17
N SER A 351 -4.37 -52.29 -27.84
CA SER A 351 -4.27 -53.38 -28.81
C SER A 351 -4.50 -54.73 -28.14
N ALA A 352 -4.96 -55.73 -28.87
CA ALA A 352 -5.16 -57.08 -28.33
C ALA A 352 -3.87 -57.62 -27.70
N LEU A 353 -2.69 -57.23 -28.25
CA LEU A 353 -1.36 -57.65 -27.74
C LEU A 353 -1.06 -56.99 -26.39
N SER A 354 -1.29 -55.68 -26.23
CA SER A 354 -1.06 -54.96 -24.98
C SER A 354 -1.96 -55.46 -23.83
N ARG A 355 -3.20 -55.84 -24.13
CA ARG A 355 -4.11 -56.45 -23.16
C ARG A 355 -3.60 -57.85 -22.74
N TRP A 356 -3.01 -58.62 -23.63
CA TRP A 356 -2.45 -59.92 -23.32
C TRP A 356 -1.22 -59.77 -22.42
N PHE A 357 -0.31 -58.85 -22.67
CA PHE A 357 0.89 -58.58 -21.83
C PHE A 357 0.51 -58.02 -20.45
N SER A 358 -0.45 -57.06 -20.33
CA SER A 358 -0.88 -56.55 -19.05
C SER A 358 -1.59 -57.57 -18.19
N GLY A 359 -2.29 -58.55 -18.82
CA GLY A 359 -2.89 -59.69 -18.12
C GLY A 359 -1.88 -60.72 -17.58
N LEU A 360 -0.68 -60.78 -18.17
CA LEU A 360 0.37 -61.71 -17.73
C LEU A 360 1.09 -61.23 -16.46
N PHE A 361 1.12 -59.94 -16.20
CA PHE A 361 1.80 -59.34 -15.06
C PHE A 361 0.86 -58.69 -14.04
N ALA A 362 -0.45 -58.85 -14.19
CA ALA A 362 -1.40 -58.38 -13.20
C ALA A 362 -1.21 -59.17 -11.89
N PRO A 363 -1.02 -58.54 -10.73
CA PRO A 363 -1.02 -59.27 -9.47
C PRO A 363 -2.36 -59.97 -9.27
N LYS A 364 -2.32 -61.24 -8.89
CA LYS A 364 -3.55 -61.97 -8.53
C LYS A 364 -4.27 -61.19 -7.45
N PRO A 365 -5.60 -61.07 -7.52
CA PRO A 365 -6.38 -60.49 -6.44
C PRO A 365 -6.06 -61.22 -5.15
N GLU A 366 -5.59 -60.55 -4.13
CA GLU A 366 -5.54 -61.08 -2.76
C GLU A 366 -6.98 -61.36 -2.32
N GLU A 367 -7.29 -62.63 -2.04
CA GLU A 367 -8.49 -63.02 -1.32
C GLU A 367 -8.50 -62.24 0.01
N LYS A 368 -9.40 -61.29 0.12
CA LYS A 368 -9.69 -60.68 1.41
C LYS A 368 -10.26 -61.74 2.32
N GLN A 369 -9.46 -62.24 3.30
CA GLN A 369 -9.99 -62.86 4.48
C GLN A 369 -10.88 -61.86 5.19
N GLU A 370 -12.19 -62.16 5.29
CA GLU A 370 -13.12 -61.45 6.17
C GLU A 370 -12.61 -61.67 7.62
N GLU A 371 -11.99 -60.69 8.20
CA GLU A 371 -11.75 -60.60 9.64
C GLU A 371 -13.08 -60.28 10.31
N GLU A 372 -13.74 -61.28 10.94
CA GLU A 372 -14.86 -61.12 11.85
C GLU A 372 -14.45 -60.15 12.99
N LEU A 373 -15.04 -58.97 13.01
CA LEU A 373 -14.95 -58.04 14.12
C LEU A 373 -15.66 -58.63 15.35
N PRO A 374 -15.03 -58.72 16.54
CA PRO A 374 -15.75 -59.16 17.75
C PRO A 374 -16.76 -58.10 18.17
N ALA A 375 -18.03 -58.56 18.26
CA ALA A 375 -19.10 -57.83 18.91
C ALA A 375 -18.79 -57.68 20.41
N SER A 376 -18.52 -56.46 20.83
CA SER A 376 -18.81 -55.97 22.18
C SER A 376 -17.97 -54.71 22.45
N ILE A 377 -18.55 -53.54 22.38
CA ILE A 377 -18.40 -52.40 23.30
C ILE A 377 -19.54 -51.42 22.97
N PHE A 378 -20.74 -51.78 23.44
CA PHE A 378 -21.75 -50.80 23.79
C PHE A 378 -22.58 -51.40 24.93
N ALA A 379 -22.38 -50.95 26.12
CA ALA A 379 -23.36 -50.82 27.19
C ALA A 379 -22.69 -50.23 28.44
N PRO A 380 -23.46 -49.54 29.32
CA PRO A 380 -24.37 -48.41 29.09
C PRO A 380 -23.77 -47.07 29.54
#